data_2d490399fa0097b6858e75536d8a1249
#
_entry.id   2d490399fa0097b6858e75536d8a1249
#
_cell.length_a   1.000
_cell.length_b   1.000
_cell.length_c   1.000
_cell.angle_alpha   90.00
_cell.angle_beta   90.00
_cell.angle_gamma   90.00
#
_symmetry.space_group_name_H-M   'P 1'
#
loop_
_entity.id
_entity.type
_entity.pdbx_description
1 polymer ?
#
loop_
_entity_poly.entity_id
_entity_poly.type
_entity_poly.pdbx_seq_one_letter_code
_entity_poly.pdbx_strand_id
1 'polypeptide(L)'
;GDLDLRTGNIDFPGDVVIKGELRDGFVVKAGKSVLCIGAIGAARVECKEDLVTQSGVLGKETAVLSVGGAMEAKFIEGCSLSATGPVRVRTSVMNSMINTKDRLEMGDRGIIIGGVIRAANGVSAAQIGSERGPRTEIHCGIDFTVERKLIWIRDKNIALAFKLKEIETRMKANPGTRAVLAPLRDRIRTALHQLNESARKLVTTLDRNESATVSVRGNVFPGTYIEICHISHFVTKPRRMVTFRLDKASGKIIETSWVAQSGGR
;
A
#
# COMPACT_ATOMS: atom_id res chain seq x y z
N GLY A 1 4.75 -0.07 30.45
CA GLY A 1 3.30 0.03 30.67
C GLY A 1 2.58 0.22 29.35
N ASP A 2 1.28 0.32 29.40
CA ASP A 2 0.44 0.69 28.25
C ASP A 2 0.71 2.13 27.85
N LEU A 3 0.48 2.43 26.60
CA LEU A 3 0.40 3.80 26.13
C LEU A 3 -1.07 4.23 26.20
N ASP A 4 -1.38 5.03 27.21
CA ASP A 4 -2.72 5.47 27.59
C ASP A 4 -2.77 6.97 27.90
N LEU A 5 -3.88 7.47 28.44
CA LEU A 5 -4.08 8.87 28.79
C LEU A 5 -3.05 9.44 29.79
N ARG A 6 -2.35 8.58 30.54
CA ARG A 6 -1.31 9.01 31.48
C ARG A 6 0.02 9.26 30.80
N THR A 7 0.30 8.51 29.73
CA THR A 7 1.53 8.61 28.94
C THR A 7 1.41 9.66 27.83
N GLY A 8 0.23 9.79 27.23
CA GLY A 8 -0.02 10.68 26.09
C GLY A 8 0.64 10.21 24.78
N ASN A 9 0.72 11.12 23.80
CA ASN A 9 1.40 10.84 22.54
C ASN A 9 2.91 10.80 22.73
N ILE A 10 3.59 9.99 21.92
CA ILE A 10 5.06 9.87 21.91
C ILE A 10 5.61 10.48 20.62
N ASP A 11 6.62 11.33 20.76
CA ASP A 11 7.47 11.80 19.66
C ASP A 11 8.92 11.72 20.17
N PHE A 12 9.67 10.73 19.66
CA PHE A 12 11.02 10.41 20.16
C PHE A 12 11.99 10.11 19.01
N PRO A 13 13.19 10.71 19.00
CA PRO A 13 14.14 10.56 17.88
C PRO A 13 14.83 9.20 17.80
N GLY A 14 14.69 8.33 18.78
CA GLY A 14 15.28 6.99 18.86
C GLY A 14 14.25 5.88 18.77
N ASP A 15 14.59 4.73 19.38
CA ASP A 15 13.74 3.56 19.48
C ASP A 15 12.69 3.72 20.57
N VAL A 16 11.46 3.24 20.29
CA VAL A 16 10.35 3.28 21.24
C VAL A 16 9.94 1.86 21.61
N VAL A 17 9.93 1.55 22.91
CA VAL A 17 9.46 0.25 23.41
C VAL A 17 8.22 0.44 24.28
N ILE A 18 7.09 -0.11 23.82
CA ILE A 18 5.81 -0.12 24.53
C ILE A 18 5.64 -1.51 25.16
N LYS A 19 5.78 -1.59 26.49
CA LYS A 19 5.71 -2.87 27.24
C LYS A 19 4.29 -3.42 27.42
N GLY A 20 3.27 -2.67 27.07
CA GLY A 20 1.87 -3.04 27.10
C GLY A 20 1.21 -2.81 25.76
N GLU A 21 -0.04 -2.37 25.77
CA GLU A 21 -0.83 -2.05 24.59
C GLU A 21 -0.66 -0.59 24.17
N LEU A 22 -0.73 -0.34 22.87
CA LEU A 22 -0.95 0.98 22.30
C LEU A 22 -2.45 1.14 22.09
N ARG A 23 -3.09 1.93 22.93
CA ARG A 23 -4.55 2.13 22.90
C ARG A 23 -5.02 3.02 21.74
N ASP A 24 -6.32 3.03 21.53
CA ASP A 24 -6.97 3.83 20.49
C ASP A 24 -6.73 5.33 20.66
N GLY A 25 -6.58 6.04 19.55
CA GLY A 25 -6.49 7.51 19.50
C GLY A 25 -5.10 8.08 19.76
N PHE A 26 -4.12 7.27 20.15
CA PHE A 26 -2.77 7.75 20.41
C PHE A 26 -1.90 7.82 19.16
N VAL A 27 -0.89 8.68 19.23
CA VAL A 27 0.10 8.89 18.16
C VAL A 27 1.49 8.56 18.72
N VAL A 28 2.19 7.69 18.00
CA VAL A 28 3.59 7.34 18.26
C VAL A 28 4.42 7.71 17.05
N LYS A 29 5.42 8.57 17.25
CA LYS A 29 6.45 8.87 16.26
C LYS A 29 7.80 8.47 16.82
N ALA A 30 8.49 7.58 16.11
CA ALA A 30 9.84 7.13 16.46
C ALA A 30 10.83 7.49 15.35
N GLY A 31 11.96 8.04 15.75
CA GLY A 31 13.05 8.34 14.81
C GLY A 31 13.78 7.10 14.32
N LYS A 32 13.56 5.95 14.99
CA LYS A 32 14.05 4.62 14.63
C LYS A 32 12.90 3.61 14.68
N SER A 33 13.09 2.49 15.38
CA SER A 33 12.14 1.37 15.43
C SER A 33 11.12 1.51 16.56
N VAL A 34 10.00 0.81 16.42
CA VAL A 34 8.98 0.65 17.44
C VAL A 34 8.79 -0.82 17.76
N LEU A 35 8.91 -1.18 19.04
CA LEU A 35 8.54 -2.49 19.56
C LEU A 35 7.34 -2.35 20.49
N CYS A 36 6.22 -2.97 20.15
CA CYS A 36 5.04 -3.08 20.98
C CYS A 36 4.84 -4.53 21.45
N ILE A 37 4.87 -4.78 22.75
CA ILE A 37 4.69 -6.13 23.30
C ILE A 37 3.21 -6.55 23.20
N GLY A 38 2.29 -5.64 23.50
CA GLY A 38 0.86 -5.85 23.36
C GLY A 38 0.31 -5.56 21.98
N ALA A 39 -1.00 -5.44 21.89
CA ALA A 39 -1.70 -5.08 20.66
C ALA A 39 -1.60 -3.56 20.38
N ILE A 40 -1.65 -3.25 19.08
CA ILE A 40 -1.81 -1.89 18.61
C ILE A 40 -3.29 -1.70 18.24
N GLY A 41 -3.95 -0.77 18.91
CA GLY A 41 -5.34 -0.39 18.66
C GLY A 41 -5.51 0.55 17.47
N ALA A 42 -6.60 1.29 17.45
CA ALA A 42 -6.91 2.31 16.45
C ALA A 42 -6.04 3.57 16.65
N ALA A 43 -4.75 3.44 16.41
CA ALA A 43 -3.72 4.43 16.68
C ALA A 43 -2.97 4.84 15.40
N ARG A 44 -2.19 5.92 15.49
CA ARG A 44 -1.26 6.32 14.45
C ARG A 44 0.17 6.01 14.88
N VAL A 45 0.88 5.22 14.09
CA VAL A 45 2.30 4.92 14.34
C VAL A 45 3.11 5.34 13.12
N GLU A 46 4.18 6.08 13.36
CA GLU A 46 5.16 6.46 12.35
C GLU A 46 6.55 6.14 12.90
N CYS A 47 7.31 5.30 12.19
CA CYS A 47 8.70 5.00 12.51
C CYS A 47 9.56 4.99 11.26
N LYS A 48 10.83 5.37 11.41
CA LYS A 48 11.77 5.43 10.27
C LYS A 48 12.38 4.08 9.93
N GLU A 49 12.39 3.16 10.87
CA GLU A 49 12.90 1.81 10.73
C GLU A 49 11.76 0.80 10.93
N ASP A 50 11.95 -0.24 11.72
CA ASP A 50 11.05 -1.36 11.83
C ASP A 50 9.92 -1.15 12.85
N LEU A 51 8.77 -1.76 12.60
CA LEU A 51 7.67 -1.88 13.54
C LEU A 51 7.41 -3.36 13.85
N VAL A 52 7.57 -3.72 15.12
CA VAL A 52 7.29 -5.08 15.56
C VAL A 52 6.21 -5.05 16.65
N THR A 53 5.16 -5.84 16.49
CA THR A 53 4.23 -6.15 17.57
C THR A 53 4.19 -7.65 17.82
N GLN A 54 4.39 -8.05 19.09
CA GLN A 54 4.33 -9.48 19.46
C GLN A 54 2.90 -10.03 19.41
N SER A 55 1.91 -9.16 19.56
CA SER A 55 0.50 -9.45 19.39
C SER A 55 0.05 -9.12 17.96
N GLY A 56 -0.76 -8.11 17.76
CA GLY A 56 -1.26 -7.74 16.44
C GLY A 56 -1.82 -6.33 16.41
N VAL A 57 -2.49 -6.02 15.31
CA VAL A 57 -3.11 -4.71 15.08
C VAL A 57 -4.63 -4.88 15.01
N LEU A 58 -5.36 -4.17 15.87
CA LEU A 58 -6.83 -4.06 15.88
C LEU A 58 -7.21 -2.62 15.50
N GLY A 59 -7.13 -2.31 14.21
CA GLY A 59 -7.16 -0.94 13.73
C GLY A 59 -8.53 -0.28 13.65
N LYS A 60 -9.64 -1.02 13.73
CA LYS A 60 -11.03 -0.51 13.66
C LYS A 60 -11.24 0.44 12.49
N GLU A 61 -10.62 0.15 11.34
CA GLU A 61 -10.63 0.92 10.09
C GLU A 61 -10.02 2.33 10.18
N THR A 62 -9.48 2.73 11.33
CA THR A 62 -8.92 4.07 11.56
C THR A 62 -7.44 4.08 11.88
N ALA A 63 -6.84 2.94 12.22
CA ALA A 63 -5.40 2.86 12.45
C ALA A 63 -4.61 3.16 11.19
N VAL A 64 -3.54 3.95 11.35
CA VAL A 64 -2.61 4.31 10.26
C VAL A 64 -1.20 4.03 10.71
N LEU A 65 -0.54 3.09 10.03
CA LEU A 65 0.83 2.69 10.32
C LEU A 65 1.74 3.06 9.15
N SER A 66 2.79 3.83 9.42
CA SER A 66 3.79 4.25 8.45
C SER A 66 5.17 3.78 8.90
N VAL A 67 5.74 2.83 8.19
CA VAL A 67 6.95 2.09 8.59
C VAL A 67 8.03 2.26 7.53
N GLY A 68 9.17 2.80 7.91
CA GLY A 68 10.31 3.01 7.03
C GLY A 68 11.08 1.73 6.69
N GLY A 69 10.96 0.70 7.49
CA GLY A 69 11.57 -0.63 7.36
C GLY A 69 10.53 -1.75 7.24
N ALA A 70 10.79 -2.86 7.93
CA ALA A 70 9.94 -4.04 8.00
C ALA A 70 8.81 -3.90 9.03
N MET A 71 7.70 -4.61 8.79
CA MET A 71 6.60 -4.76 9.75
C MET A 71 6.42 -6.21 10.12
N GLU A 72 6.36 -6.51 11.42
CA GLU A 72 6.06 -7.84 11.93
C GLU A 72 4.88 -7.82 12.93
N ALA A 73 3.91 -8.71 12.71
CA ALA A 73 2.74 -8.85 13.58
C ALA A 73 2.22 -10.28 13.61
N LYS A 74 1.48 -10.63 14.64
CA LYS A 74 0.72 -11.88 14.67
C LYS A 74 -0.47 -11.81 13.73
N PHE A 75 -1.25 -10.74 13.79
CA PHE A 75 -2.39 -10.48 12.91
C PHE A 75 -2.53 -8.97 12.64
N ILE A 76 -3.26 -8.64 11.57
CA ILE A 76 -3.59 -7.26 11.20
C ILE A 76 -5.05 -7.21 10.79
N GLU A 77 -5.84 -6.34 11.42
CA GLU A 77 -7.25 -6.17 11.14
C GLU A 77 -7.65 -4.70 11.09
N GLY A 78 -8.39 -4.30 10.04
CA GLY A 78 -8.99 -2.97 9.91
C GLY A 78 -8.00 -1.82 9.97
N CYS A 79 -6.84 -1.91 9.31
CA CYS A 79 -5.86 -0.83 9.33
C CYS A 79 -5.33 -0.45 7.94
N SER A 80 -4.76 0.74 7.85
CA SER A 80 -3.97 1.22 6.72
C SER A 80 -2.49 1.19 7.09
N LEU A 81 -1.74 0.28 6.46
CA LEU A 81 -0.31 0.09 6.66
C LEU A 81 0.45 0.46 5.39
N SER A 82 1.51 1.23 5.55
CA SER A 82 2.52 1.47 4.50
C SER A 82 3.90 1.15 5.05
N ALA A 83 4.61 0.22 4.41
CA ALA A 83 5.96 -0.20 4.78
C ALA A 83 6.92 -0.06 3.58
N THR A 84 8.20 0.19 3.85
CA THR A 84 9.22 0.17 2.80
C THR A 84 9.82 -1.23 2.65
N GLY A 85 10.00 -1.94 3.74
CA GLY A 85 10.48 -3.32 3.79
C GLY A 85 9.35 -4.37 3.79
N PRO A 86 9.70 -5.64 4.00
CA PRO A 86 8.75 -6.74 4.01
C PRO A 86 7.75 -6.62 5.16
N VAL A 87 6.52 -7.08 4.89
CA VAL A 87 5.47 -7.21 5.90
C VAL A 87 5.29 -8.69 6.21
N ARG A 88 5.52 -9.08 7.47
CA ARG A 88 5.39 -10.46 7.94
C ARG A 88 4.24 -10.58 8.93
N VAL A 89 3.25 -11.40 8.59
CA VAL A 89 2.07 -11.62 9.44
C VAL A 89 1.85 -13.11 9.68
N ARG A 90 1.81 -13.52 10.95
CA ARG A 90 1.80 -14.95 11.27
C ARG A 90 0.47 -15.62 10.97
N THR A 91 -0.68 -15.01 11.30
CA THR A 91 -1.97 -15.71 11.28
C THR A 91 -2.98 -15.14 10.31
N SER A 92 -3.25 -13.83 10.33
CA SER A 92 -4.33 -13.28 9.51
C SER A 92 -4.13 -11.80 9.16
N VAL A 93 -4.55 -11.46 7.94
CA VAL A 93 -4.79 -10.08 7.50
C VAL A 93 -6.27 -9.99 7.12
N MET A 94 -7.02 -9.10 7.78
CA MET A 94 -8.45 -8.95 7.58
C MET A 94 -8.82 -7.48 7.32
N ASN A 95 -9.61 -7.22 6.27
CA ASN A 95 -10.20 -5.91 5.95
C ASN A 95 -9.20 -4.75 6.04
N SER A 96 -7.98 -4.95 5.57
CA SER A 96 -6.89 -3.99 5.73
C SER A 96 -6.34 -3.53 4.39
N MET A 97 -5.83 -2.30 4.36
CA MET A 97 -5.05 -1.79 3.24
C MET A 97 -3.56 -1.91 3.59
N ILE A 98 -2.86 -2.83 2.95
CA ILE A 98 -1.42 -3.01 3.14
C ILE A 98 -0.69 -2.62 1.87
N ASN A 99 0.27 -1.72 2.02
CA ASN A 99 1.15 -1.30 0.94
C ASN A 99 2.60 -1.56 1.37
N THR A 100 3.35 -2.34 0.60
CA THR A 100 4.78 -2.55 0.82
C THR A 100 5.57 -2.47 -0.48
N LYS A 101 6.77 -1.89 -0.40
CA LYS A 101 7.72 -1.89 -1.54
C LYS A 101 8.41 -3.23 -1.72
N ASP A 102 8.23 -4.14 -0.79
CA ASP A 102 8.78 -5.49 -0.83
C ASP A 102 7.62 -6.50 -0.93
N ARG A 103 7.55 -7.48 -0.09
CA ARG A 103 6.59 -8.58 -0.13
C ARG A 103 5.74 -8.66 1.14
N LEU A 104 4.56 -9.25 0.99
CA LEU A 104 3.77 -9.71 2.14
C LEU A 104 3.95 -11.21 2.32
N GLU A 105 4.47 -11.58 3.47
CA GLU A 105 4.73 -12.98 3.85
C GLU A 105 3.80 -13.39 4.99
N MET A 106 2.91 -14.31 4.72
CA MET A 106 2.05 -14.89 5.73
C MET A 106 2.68 -16.14 6.33
N GLY A 107 2.44 -16.38 7.61
CA GLY A 107 2.86 -17.62 8.26
C GLY A 107 2.22 -18.86 7.62
N ASP A 108 2.62 -20.05 8.10
CA ASP A 108 2.25 -21.33 7.48
C ASP A 108 0.75 -21.59 7.35
N ARG A 109 -0.05 -21.05 8.23
CA ARG A 109 -1.52 -21.09 8.20
C ARG A 109 -2.13 -19.71 7.98
N GLY A 110 -1.34 -18.76 7.47
CA GLY A 110 -1.75 -17.36 7.36
C GLY A 110 -2.82 -17.16 6.29
N ILE A 111 -3.83 -16.39 6.63
CA ILE A 111 -4.99 -16.12 5.77
C ILE A 111 -5.11 -14.62 5.47
N ILE A 112 -5.53 -14.29 4.25
CA ILE A 112 -5.84 -12.92 3.82
C ILE A 112 -7.31 -12.88 3.41
N ILE A 113 -8.14 -12.08 4.08
CA ILE A 113 -9.57 -11.96 3.79
C ILE A 113 -9.98 -10.49 3.76
N GLY A 114 -10.46 -10.05 2.60
CA GLY A 114 -10.90 -8.68 2.40
C GLY A 114 -9.76 -7.65 2.35
N GLY A 115 -10.09 -6.45 1.92
CA GLY A 115 -9.15 -5.36 1.79
C GLY A 115 -8.29 -5.41 0.54
N VAL A 116 -7.26 -4.56 0.52
CA VAL A 116 -6.40 -4.34 -0.64
C VAL A 116 -4.94 -4.47 -0.23
N ILE A 117 -4.24 -5.39 -0.85
CA ILE A 117 -2.81 -5.63 -0.64
C ILE A 117 -2.04 -5.17 -1.86
N ARG A 118 -1.07 -4.28 -1.68
CA ARG A 118 -0.10 -3.87 -2.70
C ARG A 118 1.29 -4.24 -2.24
N ALA A 119 1.91 -5.19 -2.93
CA ALA A 119 3.24 -5.69 -2.59
C ALA A 119 4.11 -5.80 -3.85
N ALA A 120 5.12 -4.95 -3.98
CA ALA A 120 5.91 -4.85 -5.20
C ALA A 120 6.59 -6.17 -5.58
N ASN A 121 7.04 -6.96 -4.60
CA ASN A 121 7.76 -8.22 -4.81
C ASN A 121 6.88 -9.47 -4.65
N GLY A 122 5.58 -9.30 -4.41
CA GLY A 122 4.63 -10.39 -4.37
C GLY A 122 4.07 -10.73 -2.99
N VAL A 123 3.21 -11.75 -2.96
CA VAL A 123 2.47 -12.18 -1.77
C VAL A 123 2.59 -13.69 -1.61
N SER A 124 2.84 -14.16 -0.39
CA SER A 124 2.75 -15.58 -0.04
C SER A 124 1.77 -15.79 1.11
N ALA A 125 0.83 -16.74 0.96
CA ALA A 125 -0.19 -17.05 1.97
C ALA A 125 -0.58 -18.53 1.96
N ALA A 126 -1.23 -18.98 3.03
CA ALA A 126 -1.90 -20.27 3.03
C ALA A 126 -3.29 -20.17 2.37
N GLN A 127 -3.98 -19.06 2.59
CA GLN A 127 -5.30 -18.85 2.02
C GLN A 127 -5.52 -17.39 1.62
N ILE A 128 -6.20 -17.18 0.49
CA ILE A 128 -6.65 -15.86 0.05
C ILE A 128 -8.17 -15.90 -0.23
N GLY A 129 -8.88 -14.94 0.37
CA GLY A 129 -10.34 -14.86 0.29
C GLY A 129 -11.05 -15.85 1.22
N SER A 130 -12.36 -15.85 1.16
CA SER A 130 -13.24 -16.81 1.82
C SER A 130 -14.56 -16.94 1.05
N GLU A 131 -15.33 -18.01 1.27
CA GLU A 131 -16.57 -18.30 0.52
C GLU A 131 -17.63 -17.20 0.63
N ARG A 132 -17.73 -16.58 1.78
CA ARG A 132 -18.75 -15.54 2.09
C ARG A 132 -18.13 -14.24 2.59
N GLY A 133 -16.83 -14.09 2.45
CA GLY A 133 -16.11 -12.90 2.92
C GLY A 133 -16.14 -11.74 1.92
N PRO A 134 -15.65 -10.60 2.37
CA PRO A 134 -15.50 -9.44 1.51
C PRO A 134 -14.47 -9.71 0.41
N ARG A 135 -14.57 -8.94 -0.67
CA ARG A 135 -13.64 -9.01 -1.80
C ARG A 135 -12.20 -8.77 -1.32
N THR A 136 -11.29 -9.60 -1.79
CA THR A 136 -9.85 -9.49 -1.53
C THR A 136 -9.14 -9.10 -2.82
N GLU A 137 -8.35 -8.03 -2.78
CA GLU A 137 -7.60 -7.52 -3.93
C GLU A 137 -6.10 -7.58 -3.65
N ILE A 138 -5.36 -8.17 -4.58
CA ILE A 138 -3.90 -8.32 -4.50
C ILE A 138 -3.28 -7.66 -5.74
N HIS A 139 -2.40 -6.68 -5.54
CA HIS A 139 -1.67 -5.99 -6.58
C HIS A 139 -0.17 -6.18 -6.37
N CYS A 140 0.53 -6.69 -7.38
CA CYS A 140 1.96 -6.98 -7.31
C CYS A 140 2.72 -6.41 -8.52
N GLY A 141 4.03 -6.35 -8.41
CA GLY A 141 4.90 -6.00 -9.52
C GLY A 141 5.13 -4.51 -9.74
N ILE A 142 4.52 -3.65 -8.91
CA ILE A 142 4.67 -2.18 -9.05
C ILE A 142 4.85 -1.53 -7.69
N ASP A 143 5.77 -0.58 -7.61
CA ASP A 143 5.92 0.27 -6.42
C ASP A 143 4.72 1.22 -6.29
N PHE A 144 3.91 0.97 -5.28
CA PHE A 144 2.70 1.76 -4.98
C PHE A 144 3.00 3.26 -4.73
N THR A 145 4.22 3.61 -4.33
CA THR A 145 4.57 5.03 -4.10
C THR A 145 4.70 5.80 -5.39
N VAL A 146 5.18 5.15 -6.45
CA VAL A 146 5.25 5.72 -7.79
C VAL A 146 3.85 5.87 -8.37
N GLU A 147 3.03 4.82 -8.23
CA GLU A 147 1.62 4.84 -8.66
C GLU A 147 0.84 5.99 -7.98
N ARG A 148 0.96 6.13 -6.66
CA ARG A 148 0.34 7.24 -5.91
C ARG A 148 0.81 8.62 -6.39
N LYS A 149 2.10 8.79 -6.69
CA LYS A 149 2.62 10.05 -7.24
C LYS A 149 2.05 10.34 -8.62
N LEU A 150 1.93 9.33 -9.49
CA LEU A 150 1.34 9.48 -10.82
C LEU A 150 -0.14 9.88 -10.74
N ILE A 151 -0.91 9.25 -9.84
CA ILE A 151 -2.30 9.62 -9.59
C ILE A 151 -2.39 11.08 -9.11
N TRP A 152 -1.56 11.48 -8.15
CA TRP A 152 -1.54 12.85 -7.65
C TRP A 152 -1.19 13.86 -8.77
N ILE A 153 -0.19 13.57 -9.62
CA ILE A 153 0.17 14.41 -10.77
C ILE A 153 -0.99 14.52 -11.74
N ARG A 154 -1.65 13.43 -12.05
CA ARG A 154 -2.83 13.40 -12.92
C ARG A 154 -3.94 14.31 -12.39
N ASP A 155 -4.29 14.18 -11.12
CA ASP A 155 -5.37 14.96 -10.51
C ASP A 155 -5.02 16.46 -10.45
N LYS A 156 -3.76 16.79 -10.19
CA LYS A 156 -3.25 18.18 -10.27
C LYS A 156 -3.29 18.72 -11.70
N ASN A 157 -2.90 17.93 -12.69
CA ASN A 157 -2.97 18.32 -14.11
C ASN A 157 -4.41 18.63 -14.53
N ILE A 158 -5.37 17.79 -14.15
CA ILE A 158 -6.81 18.01 -14.43
C ILE A 158 -7.26 19.34 -13.83
N ALA A 159 -6.97 19.58 -12.54
CA ALA A 159 -7.37 20.80 -11.86
C ALA A 159 -6.75 22.07 -12.48
N LEU A 160 -5.46 22.01 -12.84
CA LEU A 160 -4.76 23.15 -13.48
C LEU A 160 -5.23 23.38 -14.90
N ALA A 161 -5.52 22.33 -15.67
CA ALA A 161 -6.06 22.45 -17.03
C ALA A 161 -7.45 23.12 -17.01
N PHE A 162 -8.28 22.80 -16.01
CA PHE A 162 -9.58 23.44 -15.84
C PHE A 162 -9.44 24.95 -15.55
N LYS A 163 -8.54 25.32 -14.62
CA LYS A 163 -8.23 26.72 -14.31
C LYS A 163 -7.66 27.46 -15.51
N LEU A 164 -6.78 26.83 -16.27
CA LEU A 164 -6.23 27.41 -17.49
C LEU A 164 -7.31 27.76 -18.50
N LYS A 165 -8.21 26.81 -18.76
CA LYS A 165 -9.36 27.00 -19.66
C LYS A 165 -10.26 28.15 -19.21
N GLU A 166 -10.53 28.26 -17.92
CA GLU A 166 -11.33 29.37 -17.35
C GLU A 166 -10.66 30.73 -17.59
N ILE A 167 -9.36 30.83 -17.31
CA ILE A 167 -8.58 32.06 -17.52
C ILE A 167 -8.58 32.45 -19.01
N GLU A 168 -8.30 31.49 -19.90
CA GLU A 168 -8.28 31.74 -21.34
C GLU A 168 -9.64 32.19 -21.87
N THR A 169 -10.74 31.62 -21.34
CA THR A 169 -12.09 32.04 -21.67
C THR A 169 -12.38 33.48 -21.21
N ARG A 170 -11.98 33.85 -20.00
CA ARG A 170 -12.10 35.24 -19.47
C ARG A 170 -11.28 36.23 -20.28
N MET A 171 -10.05 35.86 -20.67
CA MET A 171 -9.18 36.70 -21.51
C MET A 171 -9.74 36.92 -22.92
N LYS A 172 -10.48 35.94 -23.46
CA LYS A 172 -11.18 36.06 -24.75
C LYS A 172 -12.41 36.96 -24.65
N ALA A 173 -13.19 36.79 -23.57
CA ALA A 173 -14.42 37.56 -23.36
C ALA A 173 -14.16 39.03 -23.03
N ASN A 174 -13.06 39.36 -22.33
CA ASN A 174 -12.71 40.71 -21.95
C ASN A 174 -11.22 41.01 -22.23
N PRO A 175 -10.90 41.63 -23.36
CA PRO A 175 -9.50 41.97 -23.73
C PRO A 175 -8.75 42.83 -22.71
N GLY A 176 -9.45 43.65 -21.93
CA GLY A 176 -8.85 44.52 -20.90
C GLY A 176 -8.27 43.69 -19.72
N THR A 177 -8.71 42.46 -19.53
CA THR A 177 -8.18 41.61 -18.45
C THR A 177 -6.91 40.84 -18.84
N ARG A 178 -6.49 40.91 -20.11
CA ARG A 178 -5.34 40.14 -20.62
C ARG A 178 -4.06 40.45 -19.89
N ALA A 179 -3.75 41.72 -19.67
CA ALA A 179 -2.50 42.13 -18.98
C ALA A 179 -2.42 41.59 -17.56
N VAL A 180 -3.56 41.58 -16.85
CA VAL A 180 -3.64 41.10 -15.47
C VAL A 180 -3.62 39.56 -15.39
N LEU A 181 -4.27 38.87 -16.31
CA LEU A 181 -4.39 37.40 -16.28
C LEU A 181 -3.23 36.67 -16.99
N ALA A 182 -2.48 37.33 -17.87
CA ALA A 182 -1.38 36.71 -18.59
C ALA A 182 -0.31 36.10 -17.66
N PRO A 183 0.16 36.75 -16.60
CA PRO A 183 1.14 36.17 -15.70
C PRO A 183 0.62 34.91 -15.00
N LEU A 184 -0.66 34.91 -14.64
CA LEU A 184 -1.28 33.74 -14.00
C LEU A 184 -1.44 32.55 -14.97
N ARG A 185 -1.87 32.85 -16.21
CA ARG A 185 -1.92 31.85 -17.31
C ARG A 185 -0.55 31.19 -17.51
N ASP A 186 0.51 31.99 -17.59
CA ASP A 186 1.85 31.52 -17.89
C ASP A 186 2.44 30.71 -16.73
N ARG A 187 2.16 31.10 -15.48
CA ARG A 187 2.49 30.29 -14.30
C ARG A 187 1.81 28.92 -14.34
N ILE A 188 0.53 28.86 -14.70
CA ILE A 188 -0.19 27.58 -14.78
C ILE A 188 0.38 26.71 -15.91
N ARG A 189 0.71 27.29 -17.07
CA ARG A 189 1.33 26.55 -18.18
C ARG A 189 2.69 25.96 -17.78
N THR A 190 3.51 26.74 -17.09
CA THR A 190 4.79 26.28 -16.56
C THR A 190 4.61 25.14 -15.56
N ALA A 191 3.64 25.27 -14.62
CA ALA A 191 3.35 24.21 -13.67
C ALA A 191 2.87 22.90 -14.33
N LEU A 192 2.00 23.00 -15.34
CA LEU A 192 1.56 21.85 -16.14
C LEU A 192 2.73 21.16 -16.85
N HIS A 193 3.63 21.96 -17.45
CA HIS A 193 4.83 21.41 -18.10
C HIS A 193 5.73 20.67 -17.11
N GLN A 194 6.01 21.27 -15.94
CA GLN A 194 6.83 20.65 -14.89
C GLN A 194 6.20 19.36 -14.34
N LEU A 195 4.88 19.33 -14.14
CA LEU A 195 4.17 18.13 -13.71
C LEU A 195 4.25 17.03 -14.76
N ASN A 196 4.08 17.35 -16.04
CA ASN A 196 4.18 16.39 -17.14
C ASN A 196 5.60 15.81 -17.26
N GLU A 197 6.65 16.64 -17.14
CA GLU A 197 8.03 16.16 -17.11
C GLU A 197 8.31 15.27 -15.89
N SER A 198 7.76 15.62 -14.74
CA SER A 198 7.85 14.78 -13.54
C SER A 198 7.15 13.42 -13.74
N ALA A 199 5.96 13.42 -14.37
CA ALA A 199 5.27 12.19 -14.71
C ALA A 199 6.06 11.31 -15.68
N ARG A 200 6.64 11.89 -16.73
CA ARG A 200 7.50 11.17 -17.69
C ARG A 200 8.69 10.50 -16.99
N LYS A 201 9.40 11.23 -16.13
CA LYS A 201 10.51 10.68 -15.34
C LYS A 201 10.06 9.54 -14.44
N LEU A 202 8.91 9.68 -13.76
CA LEU A 202 8.37 8.62 -12.93
C LEU A 202 8.00 7.37 -13.73
N VAL A 203 7.42 7.52 -14.92
CA VAL A 203 7.09 6.39 -15.80
C VAL A 203 8.35 5.67 -16.29
N THR A 204 9.43 6.41 -16.61
CA THR A 204 10.70 5.78 -17.04
C THR A 204 11.44 5.08 -15.90
N THR A 205 11.21 5.52 -14.65
CA THR A 205 11.78 4.90 -13.44
C THR A 205 10.82 3.90 -12.78
N LEU A 206 9.67 3.63 -13.42
CA LEU A 206 8.71 2.65 -12.92
C LEU A 206 9.32 1.25 -13.05
N ASP A 207 9.91 0.80 -11.95
CA ASP A 207 10.48 -0.53 -11.86
C ASP A 207 9.32 -1.54 -11.80
N ARG A 208 9.14 -2.29 -12.89
CA ARG A 208 8.14 -3.35 -12.97
C ARG A 208 8.81 -4.65 -12.59
N ASN A 209 8.47 -5.16 -11.43
CA ASN A 209 8.90 -6.50 -11.04
C ASN A 209 7.99 -7.56 -11.69
N GLU A 210 8.26 -7.88 -12.94
CA GLU A 210 7.52 -8.91 -13.69
C GLU A 210 7.72 -10.34 -13.13
N SER A 211 8.68 -10.52 -12.20
CA SER A 211 8.87 -11.78 -11.48
C SER A 211 8.07 -11.86 -10.20
N ALA A 212 7.32 -10.81 -9.83
CA ALA A 212 6.42 -10.83 -8.69
C ALA A 212 5.38 -11.94 -8.84
N THR A 213 5.09 -12.63 -7.74
CA THR A 213 4.16 -13.76 -7.73
C THR A 213 3.17 -13.65 -6.57
N VAL A 214 2.00 -14.26 -6.77
CA VAL A 214 1.07 -14.53 -5.69
C VAL A 214 1.04 -16.04 -5.46
N SER A 215 1.70 -16.50 -4.39
CA SER A 215 1.89 -17.92 -4.09
C SER A 215 0.98 -18.36 -2.94
N VAL A 216 0.12 -19.34 -3.18
CA VAL A 216 -0.86 -19.83 -2.22
C VAL A 216 -0.73 -21.32 -2.03
N ARG A 217 -0.35 -21.74 -0.82
CA ARG A 217 -0.14 -23.17 -0.50
C ARG A 217 -1.43 -23.94 -0.16
N GLY A 218 -2.52 -23.24 0.07
CA GLY A 218 -3.86 -23.81 0.34
C GLY A 218 -4.88 -23.27 -0.66
N ASN A 219 -5.93 -22.61 -0.19
CA ASN A 219 -7.08 -22.25 -1.00
C ASN A 219 -7.05 -20.77 -1.46
N VAL A 220 -7.47 -20.53 -2.70
CA VAL A 220 -7.88 -19.21 -3.19
C VAL A 220 -9.36 -19.28 -3.52
N PHE A 221 -10.14 -18.39 -2.93
CA PHE A 221 -11.58 -18.38 -3.10
C PHE A 221 -12.04 -17.50 -4.26
N PRO A 222 -13.20 -17.84 -4.87
CA PRO A 222 -13.82 -16.98 -5.89
C PRO A 222 -14.06 -15.57 -5.37
N GLY A 223 -14.02 -14.57 -6.25
CA GLY A 223 -14.13 -13.18 -5.87
C GLY A 223 -12.79 -12.52 -5.54
N THR A 224 -11.69 -13.29 -5.48
CA THR A 224 -10.34 -12.74 -5.35
C THR A 224 -9.92 -12.09 -6.66
N TYR A 225 -9.44 -10.84 -6.57
CA TYR A 225 -8.83 -10.11 -7.67
C TYR A 225 -7.31 -10.10 -7.52
N ILE A 226 -6.61 -10.48 -8.58
CA ILE A 226 -5.15 -10.50 -8.63
C ILE A 226 -4.69 -9.65 -9.80
N GLU A 227 -3.76 -8.75 -9.56
CA GLU A 227 -3.12 -7.92 -10.57
C GLU A 227 -1.61 -8.02 -10.45
N ILE A 228 -0.92 -8.26 -11.56
CA ILE A 228 0.54 -8.25 -11.62
C ILE A 228 0.95 -7.35 -12.79
N CYS A 229 1.69 -6.27 -12.51
CA CYS A 229 2.13 -5.29 -13.50
C CYS A 229 0.99 -4.75 -14.39
N HIS A 230 -0.16 -4.40 -13.78
CA HIS A 230 -1.39 -3.93 -14.43
C HIS A 230 -2.12 -4.98 -15.29
N ILE A 231 -1.68 -6.21 -15.29
CA ILE A 231 -2.43 -7.32 -15.89
C ILE A 231 -3.30 -7.94 -14.81
N SER A 232 -4.59 -8.02 -15.06
CA SER A 232 -5.57 -8.49 -14.08
C SER A 232 -6.02 -9.93 -14.33
N HIS A 233 -6.30 -10.62 -13.24
CA HIS A 233 -6.90 -11.95 -13.22
C HIS A 233 -7.97 -12.01 -12.14
N PHE A 234 -9.17 -12.46 -12.48
CA PHE A 234 -10.26 -12.61 -11.52
C PHE A 234 -10.52 -14.10 -11.27
N VAL A 235 -10.39 -14.52 -10.01
CA VAL A 235 -10.61 -15.93 -9.63
C VAL A 235 -12.11 -16.20 -9.56
N THR A 236 -12.62 -16.97 -10.55
CA THR A 236 -14.04 -17.32 -10.67
C THR A 236 -14.41 -18.67 -10.05
N LYS A 237 -13.42 -19.54 -9.90
CA LYS A 237 -13.58 -20.90 -9.30
C LYS A 237 -12.53 -21.09 -8.23
N PRO A 238 -12.80 -21.87 -7.18
CA PRO A 238 -11.79 -22.16 -6.16
C PRO A 238 -10.51 -22.73 -6.78
N ARG A 239 -9.38 -22.29 -6.28
CA ARG A 239 -8.05 -22.81 -6.62
C ARG A 239 -7.36 -23.33 -5.39
N ARG A 240 -6.46 -24.27 -5.58
CA ARG A 240 -5.69 -24.84 -4.49
C ARG A 240 -4.25 -25.08 -4.88
N MET A 241 -3.32 -24.81 -3.96
CA MET A 241 -1.87 -25.00 -4.19
C MET A 241 -1.41 -24.38 -5.50
N VAL A 242 -1.62 -23.08 -5.65
CA VAL A 242 -1.41 -22.35 -6.91
C VAL A 242 -0.46 -21.17 -6.73
N THR A 243 0.31 -20.90 -7.76
CA THR A 243 1.09 -19.67 -7.90
C THR A 243 0.64 -18.94 -9.16
N PHE A 244 0.21 -17.70 -9.00
CA PHE A 244 -0.10 -16.77 -10.08
C PHE A 244 1.16 -16.00 -10.42
N ARG A 245 1.50 -15.96 -11.71
CA ARG A 245 2.64 -15.20 -12.23
C ARG A 245 2.34 -14.62 -13.61
N LEU A 246 3.01 -13.55 -13.95
CA LEU A 246 2.94 -12.98 -15.29
C LEU A 246 3.73 -13.85 -16.27
N ASP A 247 3.09 -14.29 -17.32
CA ASP A 247 3.77 -14.89 -18.47
C ASP A 247 4.09 -13.79 -19.48
N LYS A 248 5.38 -13.53 -19.67
CA LYS A 248 5.87 -12.46 -20.54
C LYS A 248 5.53 -12.70 -22.03
N ALA A 249 5.48 -13.97 -22.45
CA ALA A 249 5.23 -14.31 -23.84
C ALA A 249 3.77 -14.03 -24.25
N SER A 250 2.83 -14.38 -23.38
CA SER A 250 1.40 -14.18 -23.65
C SER A 250 0.84 -12.86 -23.12
N GLY A 251 1.57 -12.15 -22.23
CA GLY A 251 1.09 -10.95 -21.53
C GLY A 251 -0.10 -11.23 -20.62
N LYS A 252 -0.24 -12.45 -20.11
CA LYS A 252 -1.34 -12.87 -19.23
C LYS A 252 -0.83 -13.41 -17.90
N ILE A 253 -1.68 -13.36 -16.88
CA ILE A 253 -1.42 -14.09 -15.64
C ILE A 253 -1.75 -15.56 -15.88
N ILE A 254 -0.79 -16.43 -15.59
CA ILE A 254 -0.93 -17.89 -15.65
C ILE A 254 -0.90 -18.48 -14.25
N GLU A 255 -1.64 -19.59 -14.11
CA GLU A 255 -1.66 -20.41 -12.89
C GLU A 255 -0.65 -21.55 -13.05
N THR A 256 0.25 -21.72 -12.06
CA THR A 256 1.18 -22.85 -11.99
C THR A 256 1.01 -23.54 -10.64
N SER A 257 1.40 -24.82 -10.55
CA SER A 257 1.38 -25.53 -9.27
C SER A 257 2.27 -24.80 -8.26
N TRP A 258 1.79 -24.71 -7.02
CA TRP A 258 2.59 -24.16 -5.94
C TRP A 258 3.85 -25.02 -5.72
N VAL A 259 4.99 -24.36 -5.62
CA VAL A 259 6.26 -24.99 -5.27
C VAL A 259 6.76 -24.30 -4.00
N ALA A 260 7.20 -25.11 -3.02
CA ALA A 260 7.83 -24.54 -1.82
C ALA A 260 9.02 -23.67 -2.24
N GLN A 261 8.98 -22.39 -1.92
CA GLN A 261 10.16 -21.56 -2.07
C GLN A 261 11.18 -22.08 -1.04
N SER A 262 12.29 -22.63 -1.51
CA SER A 262 13.43 -22.98 -0.65
C SER A 262 13.85 -21.69 0.06
N GLY A 263 13.53 -21.58 1.34
CA GLY A 263 13.87 -20.44 2.17
C GLY A 263 15.38 -20.29 2.18
N GLY A 264 15.89 -19.19 1.64
CA GLY A 264 17.22 -18.74 1.99
C GLY A 264 17.24 -18.47 3.49
N ARG A 265 18.07 -19.23 4.18
CA ARG A 265 18.40 -19.05 5.61
C ARG A 265 19.18 -17.75 5.79
#